data_a169d39717a9076c6f8996bb355d299c
#
_entry.id   a169d39717a9076c6f8996bb355d299c
#
_cell.length_a   1.000
_cell.length_b   1.000
_cell.length_c   1.000
_cell.angle_alpha   90.00
_cell.angle_beta   90.00
_cell.angle_gamma   90.00
#
_symmetry.space_group_name_H-M   'P 1'
#
loop_
_entity.id
_entity.type
_entity.pdbx_description
1 polymer ?
#
loop_
_entity_poly.entity_id
_entity_poly.type
_entity_poly.pdbx_seq_one_letter_code
_entity_poly.pdbx_strand_id
1 'polypeptide(L)'
;FRPPPPKKENNLSVNTPTVTPSVDFAGTWARGSNNYVTGRYFQPPIDWPLTKLGEEQVVNYKEHNNPAYNCLERGLPFLPVKNYNHLWTRFDDRIEISHQYSSSTRTFYLNQDKHPENLKPSLLGHSIAHFDDDGNLIVDTVGFTDGVRWGLAPGLESSDQKHIRERFNLNEDGLGITFSITIEDTVYLTEPVTINELAEAKNTT
;
A
#
# COMPACT_ATOMS: atom_id res chain seq x y z
N PHE A 1 60.04 7.76 -45.28
CA PHE A 1 58.71 8.27 -44.85
C PHE A 1 57.94 7.09 -44.37
N ARG A 2 57.61 7.05 -43.04
CA ARG A 2 56.85 6.01 -42.42
C ARG A 2 55.43 6.58 -42.12
N PRO A 3 54.34 5.98 -42.61
CA PRO A 3 53.04 6.53 -42.38
C PRO A 3 52.66 6.42 -40.86
N PRO A 4 51.88 7.36 -40.33
CA PRO A 4 51.47 7.33 -38.93
C PRO A 4 50.53 6.14 -38.66
N PRO A 5 50.54 5.60 -37.42
CA PRO A 5 49.67 4.49 -37.05
C PRO A 5 48.20 4.90 -37.06
N PRO A 6 47.27 3.96 -37.35
CA PRO A 6 45.85 4.25 -37.37
C PRO A 6 45.35 4.63 -35.95
N LYS A 7 44.54 5.69 -35.90
CA LYS A 7 43.83 6.09 -34.66
C LYS A 7 42.88 4.98 -34.25
N LYS A 8 43.03 4.50 -33.01
CA LYS A 8 42.03 3.65 -32.38
C LYS A 8 40.78 4.49 -32.14
N GLU A 9 39.68 4.17 -32.81
CA GLU A 9 38.38 4.64 -32.48
C GLU A 9 37.94 3.95 -31.14
N ASN A 10 37.88 4.74 -30.08
CA ASN A 10 37.23 4.31 -28.85
C ASN A 10 35.71 4.38 -29.07
N ASN A 11 35.11 3.27 -29.46
CA ASN A 11 33.69 3.06 -29.34
C ASN A 11 33.35 2.91 -27.84
N LEU A 12 33.19 4.04 -27.15
CA LEU A 12 32.45 4.12 -25.93
C LEU A 12 30.97 3.98 -26.31
N SER A 13 30.44 2.75 -26.21
CA SER A 13 29.00 2.54 -26.15
C SER A 13 28.52 3.18 -24.85
N VAL A 14 28.04 4.40 -24.96
CA VAL A 14 27.26 5.02 -23.90
C VAL A 14 25.97 4.20 -23.81
N ASN A 15 25.92 3.26 -22.87
CA ASN A 15 24.66 2.71 -22.41
C ASN A 15 23.89 3.86 -21.77
N THR A 16 23.11 4.56 -22.57
CA THR A 16 22.06 5.43 -22.06
C THR A 16 21.08 4.51 -21.33
N PRO A 17 20.89 4.65 -20.02
CA PRO A 17 19.86 3.90 -19.36
C PRO A 17 18.55 4.27 -20.05
N THR A 18 17.83 3.29 -20.55
CA THR A 18 16.45 3.45 -21.04
C THR A 18 15.65 3.88 -19.81
N VAL A 19 15.45 5.20 -19.69
CA VAL A 19 14.53 5.73 -18.67
C VAL A 19 13.16 5.27 -19.11
N THR A 20 12.68 4.19 -18.52
CA THR A 20 11.25 3.82 -18.56
C THR A 20 10.49 5.06 -18.13
N PRO A 21 9.48 5.53 -18.87
CA PRO A 21 8.67 6.67 -18.45
C PRO A 21 8.23 6.40 -17.01
N SER A 22 8.67 7.22 -16.07
CA SER A 22 8.32 7.04 -14.67
C SER A 22 6.83 7.31 -14.56
N VAL A 23 6.05 6.25 -14.35
CA VAL A 23 4.62 6.37 -14.05
C VAL A 23 4.49 7.28 -12.84
N ASP A 24 3.77 8.39 -13.00
CA ASP A 24 3.65 9.43 -11.97
C ASP A 24 2.30 9.34 -11.27
N PHE A 25 2.31 8.81 -10.06
CA PHE A 25 1.15 8.77 -9.17
C PHE A 25 0.90 10.09 -8.43
N ALA A 26 1.71 11.13 -8.62
CA ALA A 26 1.56 12.38 -7.90
C ALA A 26 0.21 13.06 -8.19
N GLY A 27 -0.41 13.58 -7.15
CA GLY A 27 -1.69 14.26 -7.24
C GLY A 27 -2.62 13.99 -6.07
N THR A 28 -3.77 14.63 -6.09
CA THR A 28 -4.84 14.37 -5.12
C THR A 28 -5.79 13.34 -5.69
N TRP A 29 -5.99 12.26 -4.94
CA TRP A 29 -6.85 11.15 -5.30
C TRP A 29 -8.02 11.06 -4.33
N ALA A 30 -9.19 10.77 -4.86
CA ALA A 30 -10.41 10.58 -4.09
C ALA A 30 -11.10 9.30 -4.52
N ARG A 31 -11.67 8.62 -3.58
CA ARG A 31 -12.56 7.50 -3.88
C ARG A 31 -13.84 8.04 -4.48
N GLY A 32 -14.16 7.61 -5.72
CA GLY A 32 -15.40 7.97 -6.37
C GLY A 32 -16.61 7.47 -5.56
N SER A 33 -17.67 8.26 -5.50
CA SER A 33 -18.90 7.95 -4.76
C SER A 33 -19.58 6.64 -5.21
N ASN A 34 -19.24 6.13 -6.38
CA ASN A 34 -19.81 4.94 -6.98
C ASN A 34 -19.01 3.63 -6.70
N ASN A 35 -17.82 3.76 -6.12
CA ASN A 35 -16.95 2.62 -5.81
C ASN A 35 -16.88 2.38 -4.30
N TYR A 36 -18.06 2.31 -3.66
CA TYR A 36 -18.11 1.68 -2.35
C TYR A 36 -17.70 0.23 -2.54
N VAL A 37 -16.60 -0.18 -1.91
CA VAL A 37 -16.43 -1.57 -1.51
C VAL A 37 -17.54 -1.81 -0.47
N THR A 38 -18.75 -1.96 -0.99
CA THR A 38 -19.93 -2.17 -0.19
C THR A 38 -19.91 -3.60 0.29
N GLY A 39 -19.99 -3.76 1.55
CA GLY A 39 -20.40 -4.98 2.17
C GLY A 39 -19.27 -5.78 2.81
N ARG A 40 -18.32 -6.34 2.06
CA ARG A 40 -17.35 -7.31 2.62
C ARG A 40 -16.29 -6.70 3.51
N TYR A 41 -15.85 -5.49 3.20
CA TYR A 41 -14.75 -4.84 3.92
C TYR A 41 -15.18 -4.12 5.20
N PHE A 42 -16.42 -3.64 5.28
CA PHE A 42 -16.97 -2.92 6.45
C PHE A 42 -17.86 -3.78 7.34
N GLN A 43 -18.05 -5.04 6.96
CA GLN A 43 -18.76 -6.03 7.79
C GLN A 43 -17.76 -6.93 8.50
N PRO A 44 -18.16 -7.56 9.62
CA PRO A 44 -17.34 -8.61 10.21
C PRO A 44 -16.92 -9.64 9.16
N PRO A 45 -15.67 -10.10 9.13
CA PRO A 45 -15.13 -10.94 8.06
C PRO A 45 -15.60 -12.41 8.20
N ILE A 46 -16.90 -12.64 8.15
CA ILE A 46 -17.52 -13.96 8.41
C ILE A 46 -17.10 -15.01 7.37
N ASP A 47 -16.77 -14.53 6.16
CA ASP A 47 -16.35 -15.38 5.04
C ASP A 47 -14.82 -15.38 4.82
N TRP A 48 -14.07 -14.80 5.76
CA TRP A 48 -12.61 -14.84 5.71
C TRP A 48 -12.07 -16.17 6.25
N PRO A 49 -10.88 -16.61 5.80
CA PRO A 49 -10.22 -17.84 6.28
C PRO A 49 -9.63 -17.61 7.67
N LEU A 50 -10.49 -17.56 8.68
CA LEU A 50 -10.11 -17.23 10.05
C LEU A 50 -9.44 -18.41 10.74
N THR A 51 -8.48 -18.11 11.62
CA THR A 51 -8.05 -19.04 12.65
C THR A 51 -9.15 -19.14 13.72
N LYS A 52 -9.06 -20.13 14.62
CA LYS A 52 -9.98 -20.24 15.75
C LYS A 52 -10.00 -18.96 16.60
N LEU A 53 -8.84 -18.31 16.79
CA LEU A 53 -8.76 -17.04 17.52
C LEU A 53 -9.47 -15.92 16.78
N GLY A 54 -9.32 -15.85 15.45
CA GLY A 54 -10.03 -14.88 14.60
C GLY A 54 -11.54 -15.07 14.65
N GLU A 55 -12.03 -16.32 14.59
CA GLU A 55 -13.46 -16.63 14.73
C GLU A 55 -14.01 -16.18 16.11
N GLU A 56 -13.27 -16.47 17.18
CA GLU A 56 -13.65 -16.06 18.53
C GLU A 56 -13.73 -14.52 18.66
N GLN A 57 -12.82 -13.77 18.04
CA GLN A 57 -12.86 -12.31 18.04
C GLN A 57 -14.09 -11.77 17.31
N VAL A 58 -14.39 -12.29 16.13
CA VAL A 58 -15.55 -11.84 15.32
C VAL A 58 -16.86 -12.14 16.03
N VAL A 59 -17.02 -13.33 16.60
CA VAL A 59 -18.23 -13.74 17.33
C VAL A 59 -18.44 -12.90 18.59
N ASN A 60 -17.36 -12.58 19.29
CA ASN A 60 -17.42 -11.80 20.55
C ASN A 60 -17.39 -10.29 20.33
N TYR A 61 -17.34 -9.83 19.08
CA TYR A 61 -17.30 -8.41 18.76
C TYR A 61 -18.51 -7.67 19.34
N LYS A 62 -18.25 -6.51 19.92
CA LYS A 62 -19.26 -5.56 20.39
C LYS A 62 -19.01 -4.20 19.78
N GLU A 63 -20.06 -3.54 19.30
CA GLU A 63 -19.94 -2.25 18.60
C GLU A 63 -19.26 -1.15 19.45
N HIS A 64 -19.41 -1.19 20.77
CA HIS A 64 -18.71 -0.24 21.65
C HIS A 64 -17.17 -0.41 21.63
N ASN A 65 -16.66 -1.52 21.09
CA ASN A 65 -15.22 -1.75 20.85
C ASN A 65 -14.73 -1.12 19.54
N ASN A 66 -15.61 -0.54 18.75
CA ASN A 66 -15.23 0.17 17.55
C ASN A 66 -14.25 1.30 17.89
N PRO A 67 -13.03 1.30 17.34
CA PRO A 67 -11.99 2.27 17.68
C PRO A 67 -12.41 3.72 17.40
N ALA A 68 -13.35 3.95 16.47
CA ALA A 68 -13.85 5.28 16.17
C ALA A 68 -14.52 5.97 17.38
N TYR A 69 -15.13 5.23 18.28
CA TYR A 69 -15.74 5.81 19.50
C TYR A 69 -14.72 6.35 20.49
N ASN A 70 -13.49 5.91 20.37
CA ASN A 70 -12.37 6.35 21.22
C ASN A 70 -11.37 7.23 20.47
N CYS A 71 -11.73 7.74 19.29
CA CYS A 71 -10.84 8.54 18.42
C CYS A 71 -9.51 7.82 18.10
N LEU A 72 -9.51 6.49 18.09
CA LEU A 72 -8.32 5.70 17.74
C LEU A 72 -8.20 5.55 16.23
N GLU A 73 -7.00 5.72 15.73
CA GLU A 73 -6.67 5.43 14.33
C GLU A 73 -6.66 3.91 14.11
N ARG A 74 -7.06 3.49 12.91
CA ARG A 74 -7.17 2.07 12.55
C ARG A 74 -5.98 1.55 11.75
N GLY A 75 -5.20 2.46 11.15
CA GLY A 75 -4.07 2.11 10.30
C GLY A 75 -4.47 1.40 9.00
N LEU A 76 -3.57 0.55 8.52
CA LEU A 76 -3.81 -0.30 7.35
C LEU A 76 -4.55 -1.58 7.75
N PRO A 77 -5.40 -2.08 6.86
CA PRO A 77 -5.72 -1.67 5.49
C PRO A 77 -6.84 -0.62 5.38
N PHE A 78 -7.27 0.01 6.47
CA PHE A 78 -8.42 0.93 6.45
C PHE A 78 -8.15 2.28 5.78
N LEU A 79 -6.94 2.84 5.92
CA LEU A 79 -6.65 4.18 5.40
C LEU A 79 -6.89 4.31 3.89
N PRO A 80 -6.36 3.43 3.03
CA PRO A 80 -6.54 3.54 1.59
C PRO A 80 -7.97 3.28 1.12
N VAL A 81 -8.84 2.73 1.98
CA VAL A 81 -10.22 2.39 1.61
C VAL A 81 -11.26 3.38 2.14
N LYS A 82 -10.84 4.47 2.77
CA LYS A 82 -11.73 5.52 3.24
C LYS A 82 -12.10 6.49 2.11
N ASN A 83 -13.33 7.05 2.18
CA ASN A 83 -13.85 8.02 1.22
C ASN A 83 -13.30 9.44 1.47
N TYR A 84 -12.00 9.58 1.68
CA TYR A 84 -11.34 10.84 1.91
C TYR A 84 -10.24 11.05 0.88
N ASN A 85 -9.89 12.29 0.63
CA ASN A 85 -8.81 12.60 -0.30
C ASN A 85 -7.46 12.13 0.25
N HIS A 86 -6.64 11.67 -0.68
CA HIS A 86 -5.25 11.34 -0.45
C HIS A 86 -4.37 12.20 -1.34
N LEU A 87 -3.38 12.84 -0.77
CA LEU A 87 -2.36 13.56 -1.54
C LEU A 87 -1.13 12.67 -1.66
N TRP A 88 -0.78 12.32 -2.89
CA TRP A 88 0.42 11.58 -3.22
C TRP A 88 1.50 12.56 -3.69
N THR A 89 2.64 12.56 -3.03
CA THR A 89 3.78 13.40 -3.37
C THR A 89 4.95 12.51 -3.74
N ARG A 90 5.49 12.71 -4.95
CA ARG A 90 6.65 11.97 -5.46
C ARG A 90 7.94 12.70 -5.11
N PHE A 91 8.91 11.95 -4.57
CA PHE A 91 10.30 12.33 -4.38
C PHE A 91 11.19 11.35 -5.14
N ASP A 92 12.49 11.64 -5.24
CA ASP A 92 13.42 10.77 -5.97
C ASP A 92 13.55 9.38 -5.33
N ASP A 93 13.47 9.31 -4.01
CA ASP A 93 13.72 8.12 -3.19
C ASP A 93 12.46 7.51 -2.56
N ARG A 94 11.32 8.18 -2.65
CA ARG A 94 10.08 7.77 -1.98
C ARG A 94 8.82 8.41 -2.58
N ILE A 95 7.69 7.84 -2.21
CA ILE A 95 6.36 8.44 -2.37
C ILE A 95 5.77 8.63 -0.98
N GLU A 96 5.23 9.81 -0.71
CA GLU A 96 4.49 10.10 0.52
C GLU A 96 3.00 10.23 0.22
N ILE A 97 2.17 9.60 1.06
CA ILE A 97 0.71 9.66 0.95
C ILE A 97 0.18 10.28 2.23
N SER A 98 -0.35 11.50 2.11
CA SER A 98 -1.03 12.20 3.19
C SER A 98 -2.53 11.97 3.10
N HIS A 99 -3.13 11.49 4.16
CA HIS A 99 -4.56 11.17 4.22
C HIS A 99 -5.34 12.30 4.89
N GLN A 100 -6.40 12.76 4.24
CA GLN A 100 -7.26 13.81 4.81
C GLN A 100 -7.95 13.37 6.12
N TYR A 101 -8.25 12.09 6.26
CA TYR A 101 -8.95 11.55 7.44
C TYR A 101 -8.08 11.51 8.70
N SER A 102 -6.79 11.26 8.55
CA SER A 102 -5.84 11.20 9.65
C SER A 102 -4.69 12.16 9.37
N SER A 103 -4.08 12.67 10.42
CA SER A 103 -2.85 13.48 10.26
C SER A 103 -1.63 12.62 9.90
N SER A 104 -1.85 11.35 9.59
CA SER A 104 -0.79 10.38 9.29
C SER A 104 -0.34 10.52 7.84
N THR A 105 0.97 10.46 7.64
CA THR A 105 1.60 10.32 6.33
C THR A 105 2.21 8.93 6.23
N ARG A 106 1.90 8.22 5.15
CA ARG A 106 2.50 6.94 4.81
C ARG A 106 3.61 7.15 3.81
N THR A 107 4.74 6.48 3.99
CA THR A 107 5.90 6.59 3.10
C THR A 107 6.18 5.25 2.43
N PHE A 108 6.29 5.26 1.10
CA PHE A 108 6.77 4.15 0.28
C PHE A 108 8.22 4.41 -0.12
N TYR A 109 9.17 3.68 0.41
CA TYR A 109 10.58 3.82 0.10
C TYR A 109 10.91 3.11 -1.22
N LEU A 110 11.44 3.85 -2.20
CA LEU A 110 11.75 3.35 -3.54
C LEU A 110 13.21 2.94 -3.70
N ASN A 111 14.04 3.32 -2.76
CA ASN A 111 15.49 3.08 -2.74
C ASN A 111 15.90 1.97 -1.77
N GLN A 112 14.93 1.18 -1.29
CA GLN A 112 15.18 0.09 -0.36
C GLN A 112 14.66 -1.22 -0.96
N ASP A 113 15.56 -2.21 -1.07
CA ASP A 113 15.23 -3.56 -1.55
C ASP A 113 14.79 -4.50 -0.41
N LYS A 114 15.03 -4.10 0.83
CA LYS A 114 14.71 -4.88 2.04
C LYS A 114 14.28 -3.98 3.18
N HIS A 115 13.40 -4.51 4.01
CA HIS A 115 13.07 -3.87 5.28
C HIS A 115 14.26 -3.88 6.24
N PRO A 116 14.46 -2.80 7.04
CA PRO A 116 15.47 -2.81 8.10
C PRO A 116 15.21 -3.90 9.14
N GLU A 117 16.28 -4.55 9.63
CA GLU A 117 16.16 -5.63 10.63
C GLU A 117 15.59 -5.15 11.97
N ASN A 118 15.84 -3.88 12.34
CA ASN A 118 15.42 -3.31 13.63
C ASN A 118 14.29 -2.30 13.43
N LEU A 119 13.19 -2.72 12.79
CA LEU A 119 12.01 -1.89 12.63
C LEU A 119 11.37 -1.56 13.99
N LYS A 120 11.06 -0.29 14.20
CA LYS A 120 10.20 0.12 15.29
C LYS A 120 8.75 -0.08 14.85
N PRO A 121 7.97 -0.95 15.50
CA PRO A 121 6.58 -1.19 15.12
C PRO A 121 5.76 0.09 15.11
N SER A 122 4.88 0.22 14.12
CA SER A 122 3.98 1.36 13.99
C SER A 122 2.61 0.94 13.44
N LEU A 123 1.63 1.83 13.55
CA LEU A 123 0.28 1.59 13.05
C LEU A 123 0.26 1.45 11.51
N LEU A 124 1.15 2.13 10.80
CA LEU A 124 1.24 2.13 9.34
C LEU A 124 2.30 1.16 8.80
N GLY A 125 3.10 0.55 9.69
CA GLY A 125 4.22 -0.30 9.30
C GLY A 125 5.34 0.48 8.61
N HIS A 126 6.21 -0.26 7.96
CA HIS A 126 7.28 0.22 7.09
C HIS A 126 7.05 -0.33 5.69
N SER A 127 6.96 0.56 4.69
CA SER A 127 6.64 0.17 3.31
C SER A 127 7.83 0.41 2.39
N ILE A 128 8.26 -0.64 1.68
CA ILE A 128 9.17 -0.54 0.54
C ILE A 128 8.39 -0.70 -0.74
N ALA A 129 8.83 -0.09 -1.84
CA ALA A 129 8.11 -0.14 -3.08
C ALA A 129 9.03 -0.13 -4.30
N HIS A 130 8.55 -0.72 -5.39
CA HIS A 130 9.21 -0.69 -6.69
C HIS A 130 8.16 -0.68 -7.80
N PHE A 131 8.58 -0.28 -8.99
CA PHE A 131 7.77 -0.43 -10.19
C PHE A 131 8.08 -1.76 -10.86
N ASP A 132 7.04 -2.51 -11.25
CA ASP A 132 7.21 -3.68 -12.10
C ASP A 132 7.40 -3.30 -13.57
N ASP A 133 7.61 -4.30 -14.44
CA ASP A 133 7.86 -4.10 -15.87
C ASP A 133 6.65 -3.47 -16.61
N ASP A 134 5.45 -3.61 -16.07
CA ASP A 134 4.21 -3.04 -16.60
C ASP A 134 3.94 -1.62 -16.06
N GLY A 135 4.81 -1.09 -15.19
CA GLY A 135 4.67 0.22 -14.56
C GLY A 135 3.72 0.26 -13.36
N ASN A 136 3.31 -0.88 -12.83
CA ASN A 136 2.54 -0.90 -11.58
C ASN A 136 3.46 -0.66 -10.39
N LEU A 137 2.96 0.07 -9.41
CA LEU A 137 3.64 0.26 -8.15
C LEU A 137 3.30 -0.90 -7.20
N ILE A 138 4.32 -1.71 -6.89
CA ILE A 138 4.22 -2.83 -5.96
C ILE A 138 4.75 -2.35 -4.61
N VAL A 139 3.95 -2.54 -3.56
CA VAL A 139 4.30 -2.11 -2.20
C VAL A 139 4.24 -3.29 -1.26
N ASP A 140 5.28 -3.43 -0.46
CA ASP A 140 5.41 -4.43 0.59
C ASP A 140 5.51 -3.74 1.96
N THR A 141 4.70 -4.15 2.93
CA THR A 141 4.61 -3.48 4.24
C THR A 141 4.59 -4.46 5.38
N VAL A 142 5.53 -4.28 6.32
CA VAL A 142 5.68 -5.06 7.56
C VAL A 142 5.96 -4.14 8.75
N GLY A 143 6.18 -4.70 9.93
CA GLY A 143 6.54 -3.93 11.13
C GLY A 143 5.36 -3.21 11.75
N PHE A 144 4.24 -3.89 11.86
CA PHE A 144 3.03 -3.36 12.47
C PHE A 144 3.02 -3.52 13.99
N THR A 145 2.28 -2.64 14.66
CA THR A 145 1.99 -2.77 16.09
C THR A 145 1.02 -3.91 16.34
N ASP A 146 1.28 -4.71 17.37
CA ASP A 146 0.39 -5.78 17.82
C ASP A 146 -0.90 -5.26 18.45
N GLY A 147 -1.99 -6.05 18.41
CA GLY A 147 -3.24 -5.81 19.10
C GLY A 147 -4.01 -4.57 18.61
N VAL A 148 -3.85 -4.19 17.35
CA VAL A 148 -4.57 -3.05 16.78
C VAL A 148 -6.02 -3.42 16.53
N ARG A 149 -6.94 -2.78 17.27
CA ARG A 149 -8.38 -2.97 17.09
C ARG A 149 -8.80 -2.65 15.67
N TRP A 150 -9.54 -3.57 15.05
CA TRP A 150 -9.90 -3.48 13.63
C TRP A 150 -8.66 -3.38 12.71
N GLY A 151 -7.54 -3.92 13.14
CA GLY A 151 -6.31 -3.85 12.38
C GLY A 151 -6.33 -4.68 11.09
N LEU A 152 -7.25 -5.63 10.98
CA LEU A 152 -7.51 -6.41 9.76
C LEU A 152 -8.87 -6.06 9.16
N ALA A 153 -9.93 -6.14 9.97
CA ALA A 153 -11.30 -5.90 9.56
C ALA A 153 -12.16 -5.50 10.75
N PRO A 154 -13.41 -5.02 10.56
CA PRO A 154 -14.32 -4.76 11.66
C PRO A 154 -14.48 -5.99 12.55
N GLY A 155 -14.16 -5.83 13.83
CA GLY A 155 -14.22 -6.92 14.82
C GLY A 155 -13.01 -7.85 14.84
N LEU A 156 -12.04 -7.65 13.99
CA LEU A 156 -10.82 -8.45 13.90
C LEU A 156 -9.57 -7.58 14.10
N GLU A 157 -8.81 -7.89 15.15
CA GLU A 157 -7.53 -7.23 15.44
C GLU A 157 -6.45 -7.65 14.43
N SER A 158 -5.32 -6.96 14.47
CA SER A 158 -4.11 -7.42 13.78
C SER A 158 -2.98 -7.68 14.76
N SER A 159 -2.11 -8.63 14.42
CA SER A 159 -0.88 -8.91 15.15
C SER A 159 0.33 -8.14 14.58
N ASP A 160 1.46 -8.26 15.25
CA ASP A 160 2.77 -7.79 14.73
C ASP A 160 3.30 -8.64 13.55
N GLN A 161 2.68 -9.81 13.31
CA GLN A 161 2.98 -10.68 12.16
C GLN A 161 2.23 -10.24 10.90
N LYS A 162 1.40 -9.19 10.98
CA LYS A 162 0.68 -8.67 9.83
C LYS A 162 1.65 -8.26 8.72
N HIS A 163 1.34 -8.69 7.50
CA HIS A 163 2.05 -8.36 6.28
C HIS A 163 1.03 -7.91 5.24
N ILE A 164 1.28 -6.78 4.60
CA ILE A 164 0.40 -6.23 3.57
C ILE A 164 1.19 -6.03 2.28
N ARG A 165 0.66 -6.57 1.18
CA ARG A 165 1.15 -6.30 -0.18
C ARG A 165 0.08 -5.57 -0.96
N GLU A 166 0.48 -4.53 -1.67
CA GLU A 166 -0.42 -3.73 -2.49
C GLU A 166 0.14 -3.62 -3.90
N ARG A 167 -0.76 -3.58 -4.87
CA ARG A 167 -0.43 -3.34 -6.28
C ARG A 167 -1.31 -2.20 -6.77
N PHE A 168 -0.70 -1.11 -7.19
CA PHE A 168 -1.37 0.05 -7.75
C PHE A 168 -1.11 0.14 -9.25
N ASN A 169 -2.16 0.30 -10.02
CA ASN A 169 -2.12 0.53 -11.45
C ASN A 169 -2.69 1.93 -11.75
N LEU A 170 -1.91 2.73 -12.47
CA LEU A 170 -2.38 4.01 -12.99
C LEU A 170 -3.04 3.77 -14.36
N ASN A 171 -4.28 4.24 -14.54
CA ASN A 171 -4.98 4.13 -15.80
C ASN A 171 -4.23 4.91 -16.91
N GLU A 172 -4.43 4.52 -18.16
CA GLU A 172 -3.75 5.11 -19.33
C GLU A 172 -3.96 6.63 -19.45
N ASP A 173 -5.12 7.13 -19.02
CA ASP A 173 -5.43 8.57 -19.00
C ASP A 173 -4.78 9.34 -17.84
N GLY A 174 -4.15 8.63 -16.88
CA GLY A 174 -3.57 9.22 -15.68
C GLY A 174 -4.57 9.80 -14.69
N LEU A 175 -5.87 9.51 -14.86
CA LEU A 175 -6.96 10.06 -14.04
C LEU A 175 -7.59 9.04 -13.09
N GLY A 176 -7.17 7.78 -13.15
CA GLY A 176 -7.66 6.72 -12.28
C GLY A 176 -6.52 5.86 -11.74
N ILE A 177 -6.64 5.43 -10.49
CA ILE A 177 -5.83 4.39 -9.89
C ILE A 177 -6.73 3.22 -9.57
N THR A 178 -6.36 2.02 -10.02
CA THR A 178 -6.94 0.77 -9.53
C THR A 178 -5.90 0.03 -8.70
N PHE A 179 -6.33 -0.60 -7.62
CA PHE A 179 -5.39 -1.29 -6.75
C PHE A 179 -5.99 -2.51 -6.07
N SER A 180 -5.13 -3.39 -5.62
CA SER A 180 -5.47 -4.53 -4.77
C SER A 180 -4.64 -4.52 -3.50
N ILE A 181 -5.20 -5.11 -2.44
CA ILE A 181 -4.54 -5.26 -1.14
C ILE A 181 -4.59 -6.74 -0.77
N THR A 182 -3.44 -7.36 -0.56
CA THR A 182 -3.33 -8.71 0.02
C THR A 182 -2.85 -8.59 1.46
N ILE A 183 -3.56 -9.23 2.36
CA ILE A 183 -3.36 -9.18 3.80
C ILE A 183 -3.01 -10.58 4.28
N GLU A 184 -1.91 -10.71 5.01
CA GLU A 184 -1.49 -11.91 5.72
C GLU A 184 -1.38 -11.56 7.21
N ASP A 185 -1.84 -12.45 8.07
CA ASP A 185 -1.66 -12.38 9.53
C ASP A 185 -1.89 -13.77 10.10
N THR A 186 -0.82 -14.53 10.32
CA THR A 186 -0.89 -15.95 10.70
C THR A 186 -1.50 -16.19 12.08
N VAL A 187 -1.67 -15.16 12.89
CA VAL A 187 -2.37 -15.23 14.17
C VAL A 187 -3.89 -15.32 13.97
N TYR A 188 -4.42 -14.56 13.01
CA TYR A 188 -5.86 -14.42 12.81
C TYR A 188 -6.40 -15.04 11.52
N LEU A 189 -5.51 -15.26 10.51
CA LEU A 189 -5.86 -15.81 9.20
C LEU A 189 -5.11 -17.12 8.95
N THR A 190 -5.80 -18.10 8.37
CA THR A 190 -5.21 -19.38 7.94
C THR A 190 -4.58 -19.32 6.55
N GLU A 191 -4.98 -18.34 5.75
CA GLU A 191 -4.44 -18.04 4.42
C GLU A 191 -4.59 -16.54 4.10
N PRO A 192 -3.85 -15.99 3.12
CA PRO A 192 -3.95 -14.60 2.73
C PRO A 192 -5.34 -14.20 2.23
N VAL A 193 -5.78 -12.99 2.55
CA VAL A 193 -7.01 -12.38 2.04
C VAL A 193 -6.65 -11.27 1.05
N THR A 194 -7.18 -11.36 -0.18
CA THR A 194 -6.98 -10.31 -1.19
C THR A 194 -8.29 -9.56 -1.46
N ILE A 195 -8.21 -8.24 -1.37
CA ILE A 195 -9.27 -7.31 -1.74
C ILE A 195 -8.89 -6.70 -3.07
N ASN A 196 -9.66 -6.98 -4.12
CA ASN A 196 -9.41 -6.53 -5.48
C ASN A 196 -10.31 -5.37 -5.88
N GLU A 197 -9.97 -4.74 -7.01
CA GLU A 197 -10.79 -3.74 -7.71
C GLU A 197 -11.14 -2.50 -6.86
N LEU A 198 -10.24 -2.12 -5.98
CA LEU A 198 -10.32 -0.83 -5.33
C LEU A 198 -9.94 0.24 -6.36
N ALA A 199 -10.70 1.33 -6.41
CA ALA A 199 -10.44 2.39 -7.38
C ALA A 199 -10.56 3.78 -6.77
N GLU A 200 -9.71 4.69 -7.25
CA GLU A 200 -9.70 6.11 -6.91
C GLU A 200 -9.64 6.95 -8.19
N ALA A 201 -10.23 8.12 -8.17
CA ALA A 201 -10.15 9.09 -9.27
C ALA A 201 -9.30 10.29 -8.85
N LYS A 202 -8.55 10.85 -9.81
CA LYS A 202 -7.77 12.06 -9.60
C LYS A 202 -8.72 13.26 -9.43
N ASN A 203 -8.50 14.01 -8.38
CA ASN A 203 -9.21 15.28 -8.20
C ASN A 203 -8.54 16.35 -9.08
N THR A 204 -9.27 16.82 -10.10
CA THR A 204 -8.80 17.78 -11.10
C THR A 204 -9.28 19.20 -10.86
N THR A 205 -9.93 19.47 -9.72
CA THR A 205 -10.41 20.82 -9.35
C THR A 205 -9.42 21.58 -8.51
#